data_48ba3d52be57a5c12da72ca796afc260
#
_entry.id   48ba3d52be57a5c12da72ca796afc260
#
_cell.length_a   1.000
_cell.length_b   1.000
_cell.length_c   1.000
_cell.angle_alpha   90.00
_cell.angle_beta   90.00
_cell.angle_gamma   90.00
#
_symmetry.space_group_name_H-M   'P 1'
#
loop_
_entity.id
_entity.type
_entity.pdbx_description
1 polymer ?
#
loop_
_entity_poly.entity_id
_entity_poly.type
_entity_poly.pdbx_seq_one_letter_code
_entity_poly.pdbx_strand_id
1 'polypeptide(L)'
;MHHDEPPAYTEAAPAAASLVAPDLGRPSSSQSSTPSIPTASIVSSTTDTGTLPRGHDTSSFFAILSLGDSDKLHFIRFPDHLIVLASEVITGLWPKGIQKTQTFDESVHFKLRGNPLGYGFDGEKAAIRVTIMGLLSAFAKEGWVVLPAGRVGRLGRGDYQGYGQGDSLIFHRQHPQSRSWLCVSFDSSDLLHLLNAPAELATFLLTSFGDRIEKCNKDFVSGNFELKFKGSPWTKTGAKGALQCRLIVLDLMQCLEEQGYTMCTALDIDGGVGGTEYKSNGEAWFWYR
;
A
#
# COMPACT_ATOMS: atom_id res chain seq x y z
N MET A 1 -24.81 18.21 49.31
CA MET A 1 -23.91 17.35 48.56
C MET A 1 -24.69 16.09 48.25
N HIS A 2 -25.31 16.02 47.06
CA HIS A 2 -25.95 14.83 46.57
C HIS A 2 -24.97 14.15 45.59
N HIS A 3 -24.61 12.91 45.91
CA HIS A 3 -23.91 12.04 44.98
C HIS A 3 -24.94 11.38 44.06
N ASP A 4 -24.94 11.73 42.80
CA ASP A 4 -25.68 10.99 41.77
C ASP A 4 -24.85 9.78 41.35
N GLU A 5 -25.40 8.61 41.62
CA GLU A 5 -24.88 7.31 41.19
C GLU A 5 -25.33 7.04 39.73
N PRO A 6 -24.42 6.59 38.83
CA PRO A 6 -24.81 6.34 37.46
C PRO A 6 -25.66 5.06 37.35
N PRO A 7 -26.61 4.99 36.39
CA PRO A 7 -27.51 3.84 36.22
C PRO A 7 -26.77 2.58 35.76
N ALA A 8 -27.11 1.45 36.36
CA ALA A 8 -26.60 0.14 36.00
C ALA A 8 -27.14 -0.30 34.64
N TYR A 9 -26.23 -0.63 33.72
CA TYR A 9 -26.56 -1.25 32.43
C TYR A 9 -26.84 -2.75 32.64
N THR A 10 -28.07 -3.17 32.37
CA THR A 10 -28.47 -4.58 32.29
C THR A 10 -28.13 -5.07 30.89
N GLU A 11 -27.15 -5.95 30.78
CA GLU A 11 -26.73 -6.61 29.57
C GLU A 11 -27.75 -7.72 29.22
N ALA A 12 -28.52 -7.51 28.18
CA ALA A 12 -29.42 -8.54 27.64
C ALA A 12 -28.66 -9.40 26.62
N ALA A 13 -28.42 -10.66 26.94
CA ALA A 13 -27.80 -11.62 26.05
C ALA A 13 -28.70 -11.89 24.82
N PRO A 14 -28.14 -11.93 23.58
CA PRO A 14 -28.92 -12.31 22.41
C PRO A 14 -29.16 -13.83 22.38
N ALA A 15 -30.41 -14.21 22.16
CA ALA A 15 -30.80 -15.59 21.95
C ALA A 15 -30.18 -16.18 20.69
N ALA A 16 -29.55 -17.34 20.82
CA ALA A 16 -29.00 -18.10 19.72
C ALA A 16 -30.11 -18.66 18.82
N ALA A 17 -30.24 -18.14 17.61
CA ALA A 17 -31.08 -18.73 16.57
C ALA A 17 -30.34 -19.90 15.92
N SER A 18 -30.88 -21.11 16.14
CA SER A 18 -30.44 -22.36 15.51
C SER A 18 -30.86 -22.36 14.04
N LEU A 19 -29.88 -22.24 13.11
CA LEU A 19 -30.08 -22.43 11.68
C LEU A 19 -29.92 -23.92 11.34
N VAL A 20 -31.03 -24.57 11.04
CA VAL A 20 -31.08 -25.93 10.46
C VAL A 20 -30.64 -25.79 8.98
N ALA A 21 -29.57 -26.47 8.60
CA ALA A 21 -29.15 -26.58 7.21
C ALA A 21 -30.04 -27.59 6.44
N PRO A 22 -30.41 -27.32 5.18
CA PRO A 22 -31.12 -28.30 4.36
C PRO A 22 -30.15 -29.36 3.82
N ASP A 23 -30.61 -30.61 3.95
CA ASP A 23 -29.95 -31.83 3.45
C ASP A 23 -30.01 -31.85 1.91
N LEU A 24 -28.87 -31.74 1.26
CA LEU A 24 -28.70 -31.91 -0.19
C LEU A 24 -28.20 -33.31 -0.49
N GLY A 25 -29.09 -34.10 -1.04
CA GLY A 25 -28.90 -35.48 -1.44
C GLY A 25 -27.66 -35.75 -2.27
N ARG A 26 -27.04 -36.87 -1.95
CA ARG A 26 -25.86 -37.48 -2.56
C ARG A 26 -26.21 -38.06 -3.93
N PRO A 27 -25.56 -37.72 -5.04
CA PRO A 27 -25.67 -38.51 -6.26
C PRO A 27 -24.70 -39.70 -6.29
N SER A 28 -25.25 -40.79 -6.75
CA SER A 28 -24.66 -42.14 -6.88
C SER A 28 -23.47 -42.16 -7.87
N SER A 29 -22.55 -43.06 -7.53
CA SER A 29 -21.37 -43.46 -8.29
C SER A 29 -21.67 -43.97 -9.70
N SER A 30 -21.02 -43.39 -10.71
CA SER A 30 -20.78 -44.09 -11.97
C SER A 30 -19.27 -44.25 -12.22
N GLN A 31 -18.88 -45.47 -12.43
CA GLN A 31 -17.53 -45.91 -12.78
C GLN A 31 -17.14 -45.37 -14.16
N SER A 32 -15.94 -44.87 -14.29
CA SER A 32 -15.28 -44.76 -15.59
C SER A 32 -13.78 -45.13 -15.48
N SER A 33 -13.43 -45.97 -16.38
CA SER A 33 -12.17 -46.63 -16.63
C SER A 33 -10.96 -45.71 -16.82
N THR A 34 -9.85 -46.11 -16.17
CA THR A 34 -8.52 -45.54 -16.31
C THR A 34 -7.81 -46.04 -17.59
N PRO A 35 -7.20 -45.21 -18.41
CA PRO A 35 -6.21 -45.70 -19.37
C PRO A 35 -4.81 -45.73 -18.76
N SER A 36 -4.14 -46.87 -18.98
CA SER A 36 -2.77 -47.18 -18.55
C SER A 36 -1.74 -46.37 -19.33
N ILE A 37 -0.80 -45.72 -18.63
CA ILE A 37 0.37 -45.05 -19.22
C ILE A 37 1.55 -46.03 -19.18
N PRO A 38 2.35 -46.18 -20.25
CA PRO A 38 3.48 -47.13 -20.30
C PRO A 38 4.68 -46.62 -19.49
N THR A 39 5.26 -47.50 -18.71
CA THR A 39 6.46 -47.31 -17.92
C THR A 39 7.69 -47.17 -18.83
N ALA A 40 8.34 -46.02 -18.84
CA ALA A 40 9.64 -45.83 -19.45
C ALA A 40 10.76 -46.13 -18.42
N SER A 41 11.65 -47.03 -18.76
CA SER A 41 12.79 -47.45 -17.97
C SER A 41 13.83 -46.35 -17.79
N ILE A 42 14.20 -46.06 -16.56
CA ILE A 42 15.25 -45.07 -16.23
C ILE A 42 16.59 -45.83 -16.30
N VAL A 43 17.47 -45.40 -17.21
CA VAL A 43 18.88 -45.78 -17.22
C VAL A 43 19.62 -44.78 -16.33
N SER A 44 20.18 -45.29 -15.25
CA SER A 44 21.06 -44.54 -14.34
C SER A 44 22.43 -44.35 -14.99
N SER A 45 22.83 -43.13 -15.24
CA SER A 45 24.23 -42.75 -15.45
C SER A 45 24.63 -41.70 -14.43
N THR A 46 25.42 -42.12 -13.44
CA THR A 46 26.15 -41.29 -12.50
C THR A 46 27.28 -40.59 -13.23
N THR A 47 27.23 -39.27 -13.32
CA THR A 47 28.41 -38.42 -13.50
C THR A 47 28.31 -37.22 -12.58
N ASP A 48 29.25 -37.24 -11.66
CA ASP A 48 29.62 -36.15 -10.76
C ASP A 48 30.08 -34.97 -11.59
N THR A 49 29.37 -33.86 -11.50
CA THR A 49 29.83 -32.59 -12.08
C THR A 49 29.38 -31.43 -11.22
N GLY A 50 30.35 -30.66 -10.81
CA GLY A 50 30.34 -29.51 -9.95
C GLY A 50 29.12 -28.62 -10.05
N THR A 51 28.65 -28.20 -8.91
CA THR A 51 27.58 -27.24 -8.69
C THR A 51 27.97 -25.90 -9.32
N LEU A 52 27.52 -25.66 -10.55
CA LEU A 52 27.47 -24.31 -11.12
C LEU A 52 26.44 -23.51 -10.31
N PRO A 53 26.72 -22.23 -9.98
CA PRO A 53 25.74 -21.39 -9.37
C PRO A 53 24.52 -21.31 -10.28
N ARG A 54 23.34 -21.65 -9.77
CA ARG A 54 22.08 -21.43 -10.48
C ARG A 54 22.01 -19.96 -10.86
N GLY A 55 22.22 -19.67 -12.12
CA GLY A 55 21.83 -18.40 -12.69
C GLY A 55 20.34 -18.21 -12.35
N HIS A 56 20.00 -17.13 -11.70
CA HIS A 56 18.61 -16.77 -11.45
C HIS A 56 17.89 -16.67 -12.79
N ASP A 57 17.15 -17.71 -13.10
CA ASP A 57 16.31 -17.74 -14.32
C ASP A 57 15.21 -16.70 -14.10
N THR A 58 15.35 -15.57 -14.78
CA THR A 58 14.57 -14.34 -14.62
C THR A 58 13.16 -14.45 -15.22
N SER A 59 12.53 -15.62 -15.12
CA SER A 59 11.20 -15.88 -15.69
C SER A 59 10.04 -15.55 -14.75
N SER A 60 10.28 -14.98 -13.57
CA SER A 60 9.19 -14.58 -12.69
C SER A 60 8.42 -13.41 -13.30
N PHE A 61 7.12 -13.60 -13.49
CA PHE A 61 6.21 -12.53 -13.94
C PHE A 61 5.69 -11.68 -12.78
N PHE A 62 5.99 -12.06 -11.54
CA PHE A 62 5.54 -11.39 -10.34
C PHE A 62 6.69 -11.09 -9.38
N ALA A 63 6.62 -9.94 -8.74
CA ALA A 63 7.54 -9.50 -7.72
C ALA A 63 6.77 -8.78 -6.59
N ILE A 64 7.37 -8.64 -5.42
CA ILE A 64 6.74 -7.98 -4.27
C ILE A 64 7.67 -6.89 -3.74
N LEU A 65 7.12 -5.70 -3.56
CA LEU A 65 7.69 -4.64 -2.72
C LEU A 65 6.94 -4.63 -1.40
N SER A 66 7.62 -4.93 -0.30
CA SER A 66 7.04 -4.91 1.03
C SER A 66 7.67 -3.81 1.88
N LEU A 67 6.82 -3.07 2.59
CA LEU A 67 7.23 -2.13 3.61
C LEU A 67 7.45 -2.90 4.91
N GLY A 68 8.59 -2.75 5.54
CA GLY A 68 8.96 -3.47 6.74
C GLY A 68 9.52 -2.57 7.83
N ASP A 69 9.22 -2.87 9.08
CA ASP A 69 9.63 -2.10 10.24
C ASP A 69 9.30 -0.60 10.08
N SER A 70 10.15 0.26 10.61
CA SER A 70 10.02 1.72 10.44
C SER A 70 10.86 2.30 9.30
N ASP A 71 11.72 1.48 8.67
CA ASP A 71 12.78 1.98 7.79
C ASP A 71 13.23 1.01 6.69
N LYS A 72 12.49 -0.08 6.41
CA LYS A 72 12.93 -1.09 5.45
C LYS A 72 12.00 -1.21 4.24
N LEU A 73 12.61 -1.35 3.08
CA LEU A 73 11.96 -1.73 1.83
C LEU A 73 12.52 -3.08 1.38
N HIS A 74 11.64 -4.05 1.21
CA HIS A 74 11.98 -5.43 0.83
C HIS A 74 11.54 -5.67 -0.60
N PHE A 75 12.51 -5.96 -1.48
CA PHE A 75 12.29 -6.26 -2.89
C PHE A 75 12.46 -7.75 -3.11
N ILE A 76 11.38 -8.46 -3.41
CA ILE A 76 11.35 -9.92 -3.52
C ILE A 76 11.09 -10.29 -4.98
N ARG A 77 11.97 -11.10 -5.58
CA ARG A 77 11.92 -11.57 -6.97
C ARG A 77 11.97 -10.47 -8.03
N PHE A 78 12.43 -9.29 -7.69
CA PHE A 78 12.70 -8.29 -8.72
C PHE A 78 13.99 -8.63 -9.46
N PRO A 79 14.05 -8.43 -10.80
CA PRO A 79 15.28 -8.56 -11.57
C PRO A 79 16.37 -7.59 -11.07
N ASP A 80 17.63 -7.97 -11.20
CA ASP A 80 18.77 -7.19 -10.70
C ASP A 80 18.81 -5.75 -11.22
N HIS A 81 18.47 -5.53 -12.49
CA HIS A 81 18.43 -4.18 -13.06
C HIS A 81 17.37 -3.28 -12.37
N LEU A 82 16.25 -3.85 -11.89
CA LEU A 82 15.26 -3.09 -11.13
C LEU A 82 15.72 -2.81 -9.69
N ILE A 83 16.55 -3.68 -9.12
CA ILE A 83 17.17 -3.41 -7.81
C ILE A 83 18.16 -2.24 -7.91
N VAL A 84 18.96 -2.21 -8.98
CA VAL A 84 19.86 -1.07 -9.26
C VAL A 84 19.03 0.21 -9.44
N LEU A 85 18.01 0.17 -10.29
CA LEU A 85 17.09 1.30 -10.51
C LEU A 85 16.43 1.77 -9.22
N ALA A 86 15.97 0.83 -8.37
CA ALA A 86 15.39 1.15 -7.07
C ALA A 86 16.39 1.88 -6.16
N SER A 87 17.64 1.43 -6.13
CA SER A 87 18.70 2.08 -5.37
C SER A 87 18.96 3.52 -5.84
N GLU A 88 18.98 3.75 -7.15
CA GLU A 88 19.13 5.07 -7.75
C GLU A 88 17.95 5.99 -7.40
N VAL A 89 16.73 5.52 -7.57
CA VAL A 89 15.50 6.27 -7.23
C VAL A 89 15.48 6.63 -5.74
N ILE A 90 15.76 5.67 -4.86
CA ILE A 90 15.79 5.93 -3.41
C ILE A 90 16.90 6.95 -3.08
N THR A 91 18.08 6.79 -3.63
CA THR A 91 19.21 7.72 -3.37
C THR A 91 18.90 9.13 -3.86
N GLY A 92 18.17 9.26 -4.97
CA GLY A 92 17.80 10.55 -5.54
C GLY A 92 16.63 11.25 -4.83
N LEU A 93 15.69 10.49 -4.27
CA LEU A 93 14.44 11.04 -3.73
C LEU A 93 14.35 10.99 -2.20
N TRP A 94 15.04 10.04 -1.55
CA TRP A 94 15.09 9.98 -0.09
C TRP A 94 16.28 10.76 0.45
N PRO A 95 16.08 11.92 1.12
CA PRO A 95 17.18 12.85 1.44
C PRO A 95 18.25 12.27 2.36
N LYS A 96 17.89 11.28 3.19
CA LYS A 96 18.83 10.65 4.12
C LYS A 96 19.56 9.45 3.51
N GLY A 97 19.13 8.98 2.36
CA GLY A 97 19.73 7.87 1.62
C GLY A 97 19.54 6.50 2.28
N ILE A 98 20.18 5.50 1.64
CA ILE A 98 20.20 4.12 2.11
C ILE A 98 21.27 3.96 3.20
N GLN A 99 20.91 3.34 4.31
CA GLN A 99 21.84 3.02 5.39
C GLN A 99 22.57 1.70 5.16
N LYS A 100 21.83 0.69 4.70
CA LYS A 100 22.35 -0.66 4.50
C LYS A 100 21.58 -1.39 3.43
N THR A 101 22.28 -2.17 2.62
CA THR A 101 21.69 -3.13 1.67
C THR A 101 22.02 -4.54 2.15
N GLN A 102 21.04 -5.44 2.14
CA GLN A 102 21.21 -6.85 2.49
C GLN A 102 20.49 -7.70 1.46
N THR A 103 21.12 -8.81 1.08
CA THR A 103 20.54 -9.80 0.17
C THR A 103 20.25 -11.07 0.94
N PHE A 104 19.08 -11.64 0.75
CA PHE A 104 18.63 -12.90 1.32
C PHE A 104 17.90 -13.69 0.23
N ASP A 105 18.44 -14.85 -0.14
CA ASP A 105 17.86 -15.70 -1.20
C ASP A 105 17.39 -14.87 -2.42
N GLU A 106 16.07 -14.85 -2.68
CA GLU A 106 15.42 -14.15 -3.79
C GLU A 106 15.02 -12.70 -3.43
N SER A 107 15.60 -12.10 -2.39
CA SER A 107 15.20 -10.77 -1.92
C SER A 107 16.38 -9.85 -1.64
N VAL A 108 16.17 -8.55 -1.89
CA VAL A 108 17.07 -7.47 -1.51
C VAL A 108 16.35 -6.52 -0.57
N HIS A 109 16.99 -6.20 0.54
CA HIS A 109 16.45 -5.33 1.56
C HIS A 109 17.25 -4.02 1.61
N PHE A 110 16.59 -2.91 1.45
CA PHE A 110 17.15 -1.58 1.69
C PHE A 110 16.68 -1.07 3.04
N LYS A 111 17.63 -0.86 3.95
CA LYS A 111 17.39 -0.12 5.18
C LYS A 111 17.66 1.36 4.91
N LEU A 112 16.66 2.20 5.11
CA LEU A 112 16.74 3.63 4.94
C LEU A 112 17.31 4.30 6.21
N ARG A 113 17.95 5.45 6.09
CA ARG A 113 18.32 6.25 7.27
C ARG A 113 17.09 6.99 7.78
N GLY A 114 16.91 7.02 9.10
CA GLY A 114 15.72 7.58 9.75
C GLY A 114 14.63 6.52 9.95
N ASN A 115 13.41 6.98 10.21
CA ASN A 115 12.24 6.12 10.42
C ASN A 115 11.08 6.54 9.52
N PRO A 116 11.25 6.51 8.18
CA PRO A 116 10.28 7.08 7.24
C PRO A 116 8.91 6.40 7.27
N LEU A 117 8.85 5.12 7.67
CA LEU A 117 7.62 4.31 7.72
C LEU A 117 7.03 4.27 9.14
N GLY A 118 7.53 5.08 10.05
CA GLY A 118 7.08 5.15 11.43
C GLY A 118 6.89 6.60 11.89
N TYR A 119 7.71 7.02 12.84
CA TYR A 119 7.60 8.34 13.51
C TYR A 119 8.27 9.50 12.77
N GLY A 120 8.32 9.48 11.43
CA GLY A 120 8.95 10.55 10.66
C GLY A 120 8.29 11.93 10.88
N PHE A 121 9.10 13.00 10.78
CA PHE A 121 8.59 14.37 10.70
C PHE A 121 7.83 14.58 9.39
N ASP A 122 6.99 15.61 9.29
CA ASP A 122 6.15 15.86 8.10
C ASP A 122 6.94 15.89 6.78
N GLY A 123 8.15 16.48 6.80
CA GLY A 123 9.04 16.46 5.64
C GLY A 123 9.54 15.05 5.26
N GLU A 124 9.74 14.16 6.23
CA GLU A 124 10.12 12.77 5.97
C GLU A 124 8.93 11.97 5.41
N LYS A 125 7.72 12.23 5.90
CA LYS A 125 6.50 11.61 5.39
C LYS A 125 6.24 12.00 3.93
N ALA A 126 6.37 13.27 3.59
CA ALA A 126 6.27 13.71 2.21
C ALA A 126 7.37 13.07 1.33
N ALA A 127 8.61 13.06 1.80
CA ALA A 127 9.75 12.49 1.06
C ALA A 127 9.61 10.99 0.82
N ILE A 128 9.14 10.19 1.79
CA ILE A 128 8.95 8.74 1.57
C ILE A 128 7.81 8.47 0.59
N ARG A 129 6.72 9.24 0.63
CA ARG A 129 5.63 9.15 -0.35
C ARG A 129 6.11 9.46 -1.76
N VAL A 130 6.92 10.51 -1.91
CA VAL A 130 7.57 10.85 -3.20
C VAL A 130 8.53 9.74 -3.64
N THR A 131 9.28 9.15 -2.72
CA THR A 131 10.18 8.03 -3.02
C THR A 131 9.42 6.80 -3.51
N ILE A 132 8.34 6.41 -2.83
CA ILE A 132 7.49 5.29 -3.27
C ILE A 132 6.86 5.60 -4.63
N MET A 133 6.34 6.80 -4.83
CA MET A 133 5.79 7.25 -6.13
C MET A 133 6.85 7.18 -7.23
N GLY A 134 8.09 7.57 -6.94
CA GLY A 134 9.23 7.45 -7.84
C GLY A 134 9.53 6.00 -8.22
N LEU A 135 9.48 5.08 -7.26
CA LEU A 135 9.65 3.63 -7.51
C LEU A 135 8.52 3.10 -8.42
N LEU A 136 7.27 3.43 -8.12
CA LEU A 136 6.12 3.05 -8.95
C LEU A 136 6.26 3.55 -10.39
N SER A 137 6.70 4.81 -10.55
CA SER A 137 6.95 5.42 -11.85
C SER A 137 8.08 4.75 -12.62
N ALA A 138 9.20 4.52 -11.96
CA ALA A 138 10.38 3.91 -12.57
C ALA A 138 10.09 2.46 -13.00
N PHE A 139 9.45 1.68 -12.13
CA PHE A 139 9.11 0.29 -12.45
C PHE A 139 8.05 0.18 -13.56
N ALA A 140 7.07 1.09 -13.62
CA ALA A 140 6.11 1.11 -14.71
C ALA A 140 6.78 1.38 -16.07
N LYS A 141 7.82 2.22 -16.14
CA LYS A 141 8.62 2.46 -17.34
C LYS A 141 9.38 1.23 -17.79
N GLU A 142 9.75 0.34 -16.87
CA GLU A 142 10.39 -0.95 -17.14
C GLU A 142 9.37 -2.09 -17.34
N GLY A 143 8.08 -1.76 -17.38
CA GLY A 143 7.02 -2.73 -17.58
C GLY A 143 6.62 -3.51 -16.32
N TRP A 144 6.94 -3.02 -15.13
CA TRP A 144 6.50 -3.62 -13.88
C TRP A 144 5.47 -2.74 -13.20
N VAL A 145 4.22 -3.19 -13.19
CA VAL A 145 3.08 -2.44 -12.66
C VAL A 145 2.43 -3.15 -11.50
N VAL A 146 1.90 -2.38 -10.56
CA VAL A 146 1.14 -2.93 -9.44
C VAL A 146 -0.16 -3.55 -9.96
N LEU A 147 -0.49 -4.75 -9.51
CA LEU A 147 -1.75 -5.40 -9.81
C LEU A 147 -2.92 -4.62 -9.20
N PRO A 148 -4.04 -4.47 -9.91
CA PRO A 148 -5.30 -4.07 -9.29
C PRO A 148 -5.62 -5.01 -8.12
N ALA A 149 -5.91 -4.48 -6.95
CA ALA A 149 -6.06 -5.25 -5.70
C ALA A 149 -4.80 -6.05 -5.27
N GLY A 150 -3.63 -5.76 -5.83
CA GLY A 150 -2.35 -6.37 -5.48
C GLY A 150 -1.75 -5.87 -4.15
N ARG A 151 -2.49 -5.10 -3.37
CA ARG A 151 -2.11 -4.79 -2.00
C ARG A 151 -2.36 -6.02 -1.12
N VAL A 152 -1.31 -6.51 -0.53
CA VAL A 152 -1.39 -7.58 0.47
C VAL A 152 -1.06 -6.95 1.81
N GLY A 153 -2.08 -6.79 2.65
CA GLY A 153 -1.87 -6.40 4.04
C GLY A 153 -1.20 -7.55 4.79
N ARG A 154 -0.53 -7.26 5.83
CA ARG A 154 0.07 -8.08 6.92
C ARG A 154 0.03 -9.62 6.76
N LEU A 155 0.35 -10.17 5.59
CA LEU A 155 0.58 -11.59 5.40
C LEU A 155 1.96 -11.97 5.93
N GLY A 156 2.01 -12.99 6.75
CA GLY A 156 3.24 -13.49 7.34
C GLY A 156 3.66 -12.68 8.57
N ARG A 157 3.00 -12.92 9.70
CA ARG A 157 3.53 -12.55 11.01
C ARG A 157 4.81 -13.37 11.25
N GLY A 158 5.95 -12.80 10.84
CA GLY A 158 7.22 -13.22 11.42
C GLY A 158 7.25 -12.79 12.89
N ASP A 159 7.99 -13.50 13.71
CA ASP A 159 8.15 -13.29 15.17
C ASP A 159 8.79 -11.94 15.56
N TYR A 160 8.70 -10.92 14.73
CA TYR A 160 9.17 -9.58 15.05
C TYR A 160 8.16 -8.88 15.92
N GLN A 161 8.36 -9.04 17.22
CA GLN A 161 7.72 -8.25 18.26
C GLN A 161 7.96 -6.76 17.98
N GLY A 162 6.92 -6.04 17.63
CA GLY A 162 6.81 -4.66 17.99
C GLY A 162 6.51 -3.64 16.93
N TYR A 163 6.95 -3.67 15.70
CA TYR A 163 6.63 -2.63 14.71
C TYR A 163 6.29 -3.26 13.37
N GLY A 164 5.02 -3.15 13.06
CA GLY A 164 4.28 -3.82 12.07
C GLY A 164 4.98 -4.07 10.73
N GLN A 165 4.74 -5.24 10.20
CA GLN A 165 4.83 -5.43 8.77
C GLN A 165 3.87 -4.45 8.12
N GLY A 166 4.42 -3.55 7.30
CA GLY A 166 3.67 -2.64 6.48
C GLY A 166 3.00 -3.39 5.32
N ASP A 167 2.33 -2.62 4.51
CA ASP A 167 1.70 -3.13 3.30
C ASP A 167 2.73 -3.67 2.31
N SER A 168 2.29 -4.61 1.49
CA SER A 168 3.06 -5.16 0.39
C SER A 168 2.32 -4.94 -0.93
N LEU A 169 3.06 -4.61 -1.97
CA LEU A 169 2.56 -4.43 -3.33
C LEU A 169 3.04 -5.56 -4.22
N ILE A 170 2.12 -6.23 -4.89
CA ILE A 170 2.42 -7.23 -5.90
C ILE A 170 2.55 -6.52 -7.25
N PHE A 171 3.69 -6.68 -7.88
CA PHE A 171 3.98 -6.22 -9.23
C PHE A 171 3.84 -7.37 -10.23
N HIS A 172 3.37 -7.03 -11.41
CA HIS A 172 3.27 -7.93 -12.54
C HIS A 172 3.98 -7.32 -13.74
N ARG A 173 4.74 -8.14 -14.46
CA ARG A 173 5.44 -7.74 -15.68
C ARG A 173 4.44 -7.56 -16.82
N GLN A 174 4.46 -6.39 -17.44
CA GLN A 174 3.62 -5.98 -18.56
C GLN A 174 4.45 -5.19 -19.59
N HIS A 175 3.79 -4.55 -20.54
CA HIS A 175 4.46 -3.59 -21.41
C HIS A 175 4.86 -2.33 -20.66
N PRO A 176 6.03 -1.75 -20.96
CA PRO A 176 6.48 -0.48 -20.40
C PRO A 176 5.44 0.63 -20.57
N GLN A 177 5.24 1.42 -19.52
CA GLN A 177 4.23 2.48 -19.49
C GLN A 177 4.82 3.75 -18.89
N SER A 178 4.68 4.87 -19.62
CA SER A 178 5.03 6.19 -19.09
C SER A 178 3.75 6.86 -18.58
N ARG A 179 3.75 7.24 -17.31
CA ARG A 179 2.58 7.78 -16.61
C ARG A 179 2.97 8.99 -15.77
N SER A 180 2.05 9.95 -15.66
CA SER A 180 2.16 11.04 -14.68
C SER A 180 1.57 10.58 -13.36
N TRP A 181 2.34 10.66 -12.30
CA TRP A 181 1.97 10.15 -10.99
C TRP A 181 1.59 11.26 -10.02
N LEU A 182 0.66 10.97 -9.15
CA LEU A 182 0.15 11.82 -8.09
C LEU A 182 0.04 10.98 -6.80
N CYS A 183 0.44 11.55 -5.67
CA CYS A 183 0.13 10.98 -4.37
C CYS A 183 -0.82 11.89 -3.61
N VAL A 184 -1.86 11.30 -3.05
CA VAL A 184 -2.83 11.94 -2.16
C VAL A 184 -2.73 11.31 -0.79
N SER A 185 -2.64 12.09 0.28
CA SER A 185 -2.62 11.57 1.63
C SER A 185 -3.52 12.35 2.57
N PHE A 186 -4.03 11.63 3.56
CA PHE A 186 -4.90 12.15 4.59
C PHE A 186 -4.10 12.31 5.86
N ASP A 187 -3.85 13.55 6.27
CA ASP A 187 -2.99 13.84 7.40
C ASP A 187 -3.75 14.65 8.46
N SER A 188 -3.30 14.56 9.70
CA SER A 188 -3.96 15.24 10.84
C SER A 188 -5.45 14.86 10.96
N SER A 189 -6.26 15.80 11.41
CA SER A 189 -7.73 15.64 11.49
C SER A 189 -8.49 16.16 10.26
N ASP A 190 -7.80 16.95 9.41
CA ASP A 190 -8.44 17.80 8.42
C ASP A 190 -7.58 18.16 7.20
N LEU A 191 -6.36 17.60 7.08
CA LEU A 191 -5.45 17.91 6.00
C LEU A 191 -5.52 16.86 4.89
N LEU A 192 -5.54 17.33 3.65
CA LEU A 192 -5.33 16.55 2.44
C LEU A 192 -4.07 17.08 1.76
N HIS A 193 -3.05 16.25 1.67
CA HIS A 193 -1.85 16.58 0.91
C HIS A 193 -1.91 15.98 -0.50
N LEU A 194 -1.50 16.78 -1.47
CA LEU A 194 -1.33 16.40 -2.86
C LEU A 194 0.15 16.58 -3.20
N LEU A 195 0.82 15.50 -3.57
CA LEU A 195 2.23 15.51 -3.94
C LEU A 195 2.37 15.27 -5.44
N ASN A 196 3.19 16.08 -6.11
CA ASN A 196 3.39 16.08 -7.55
C ASN A 196 2.11 16.38 -8.34
N ALA A 197 1.25 17.24 -7.79
CA ALA A 197 0.01 17.64 -8.41
C ALA A 197 0.24 18.85 -9.33
N PRO A 198 -0.38 18.91 -10.52
CA PRO A 198 -0.39 20.11 -11.34
C PRO A 198 -1.27 21.18 -10.69
N ALA A 199 -0.95 22.46 -10.95
CA ALA A 199 -1.64 23.60 -10.36
C ALA A 199 -3.15 23.63 -10.71
N GLU A 200 -3.49 23.14 -11.90
CA GLU A 200 -4.86 23.05 -12.41
C GLU A 200 -5.69 22.11 -11.54
N LEU A 201 -5.12 20.99 -11.11
CA LEU A 201 -5.79 20.03 -10.24
C LEU A 201 -6.11 20.65 -8.88
N ALA A 202 -5.16 21.36 -8.28
CA ALA A 202 -5.40 22.05 -7.01
C ALA A 202 -6.50 23.10 -7.14
N THR A 203 -6.53 23.85 -8.23
CA THR A 203 -7.57 24.84 -8.52
C THR A 203 -8.94 24.18 -8.72
N PHE A 204 -8.98 23.07 -9.45
CA PHE A 204 -10.18 22.28 -9.65
C PHE A 204 -10.76 21.77 -8.33
N LEU A 205 -9.93 21.16 -7.48
CA LEU A 205 -10.35 20.68 -6.17
C LEU A 205 -10.85 21.82 -5.26
N LEU A 206 -10.18 22.97 -5.26
CA LEU A 206 -10.64 24.13 -4.49
C LEU A 206 -12.04 24.59 -4.93
N THR A 207 -12.30 24.58 -6.23
CA THR A 207 -13.62 24.94 -6.77
C THR A 207 -14.66 23.87 -6.40
N SER A 208 -14.35 22.60 -6.55
CA SER A 208 -15.26 21.49 -6.29
C SER A 208 -15.63 21.35 -4.81
N PHE A 209 -14.68 21.55 -3.92
CA PHE A 209 -14.91 21.49 -2.48
C PHE A 209 -15.46 22.81 -1.90
N GLY A 210 -15.20 23.94 -2.54
CA GLY A 210 -15.76 25.25 -2.20
C GLY A 210 -15.65 25.56 -0.70
N ASP A 211 -16.79 25.88 -0.09
CA ASP A 211 -16.86 26.28 1.32
C ASP A 211 -16.41 25.21 2.33
N ARG A 212 -16.21 23.98 1.91
CA ARG A 212 -15.67 22.92 2.78
C ARG A 212 -14.19 23.10 3.08
N ILE A 213 -13.46 23.87 2.26
CA ILE A 213 -12.04 24.19 2.48
C ILE A 213 -11.93 25.43 3.39
N GLU A 214 -11.09 25.31 4.41
CA GLU A 214 -10.72 26.41 5.29
C GLU A 214 -9.54 27.19 4.72
N LYS A 215 -8.51 26.46 4.26
CA LYS A 215 -7.25 27.03 3.78
C LYS A 215 -6.62 26.14 2.73
N CYS A 216 -5.92 26.73 1.78
CA CYS A 216 -5.05 26.04 0.86
C CYS A 216 -3.65 26.64 0.91
N ASN A 217 -2.67 25.82 1.27
CA ASN A 217 -1.27 26.15 1.14
C ASN A 217 -0.77 25.56 -0.18
N LYS A 218 -0.10 26.41 -0.98
CA LYS A 218 0.37 26.04 -2.31
C LYS A 218 1.86 26.23 -2.39
N ASP A 219 2.56 25.16 -2.72
CA ASP A 219 3.91 25.26 -3.25
C ASP A 219 3.88 24.91 -4.74
N PHE A 220 3.72 25.92 -5.56
CA PHE A 220 3.62 25.77 -7.01
C PHE A 220 4.92 25.25 -7.64
N VAL A 221 6.05 25.42 -6.98
CA VAL A 221 7.36 25.03 -7.50
C VAL A 221 7.56 23.53 -7.36
N SER A 222 7.16 22.94 -6.24
CA SER A 222 7.31 21.53 -5.97
C SER A 222 6.12 20.67 -6.41
N GLY A 223 4.98 21.27 -6.77
CA GLY A 223 3.73 20.55 -7.03
C GLY A 223 3.10 19.96 -5.78
N ASN A 224 3.43 20.51 -4.60
CA ASN A 224 2.88 20.05 -3.33
C ASN A 224 1.81 21.03 -2.85
N PHE A 225 0.62 20.52 -2.58
CA PHE A 225 -0.50 21.29 -2.12
C PHE A 225 -1.05 20.69 -0.83
N GLU A 226 -1.48 21.56 0.07
CA GLU A 226 -2.15 21.18 1.30
C GLU A 226 -3.52 21.86 1.32
N LEU A 227 -4.57 21.06 1.39
CA LEU A 227 -5.95 21.50 1.53
C LEU A 227 -6.42 21.20 2.96
N LYS A 228 -6.74 22.24 3.72
CA LYS A 228 -7.30 22.12 5.05
C LYS A 228 -8.82 22.20 4.98
N PHE A 229 -9.49 21.15 5.46
CA PHE A 229 -10.94 21.07 5.52
C PHE A 229 -11.49 21.67 6.80
N LYS A 230 -12.69 22.26 6.75
CA LYS A 230 -13.41 22.74 7.93
C LYS A 230 -13.92 21.57 8.78
N GLY A 231 -13.77 21.69 10.08
CA GLY A 231 -14.44 20.85 11.06
C GLY A 231 -13.90 19.41 11.17
N SER A 232 -12.62 19.19 10.92
CA SER A 232 -11.89 17.95 11.21
C SER A 232 -12.57 16.68 10.69
N PRO A 233 -12.81 16.53 9.37
CA PRO A 233 -13.64 15.47 8.83
C PRO A 233 -13.08 14.06 9.04
N TRP A 234 -11.74 13.92 9.15
CA TRP A 234 -11.10 12.60 9.28
C TRP A 234 -11.26 11.99 10.66
N THR A 235 -11.55 12.79 11.68
CA THR A 235 -11.63 12.34 13.08
C THR A 235 -13.03 12.48 13.69
N LYS A 236 -14.04 12.89 12.91
CA LYS A 236 -15.41 12.99 13.41
C LYS A 236 -15.95 11.63 13.83
N THR A 237 -16.50 11.60 15.03
CA THR A 237 -17.16 10.42 15.59
C THR A 237 -18.66 10.39 15.25
N GLY A 238 -19.28 9.20 15.38
CA GLY A 238 -20.70 8.99 15.14
C GLY A 238 -21.05 8.81 13.66
N ALA A 239 -22.24 8.29 13.41
CA ALA A 239 -22.71 7.91 12.07
C ALA A 239 -22.70 9.09 11.07
N LYS A 240 -23.15 10.27 11.51
CA LYS A 240 -23.17 11.48 10.67
C LYS A 240 -21.75 11.94 10.30
N GLY A 241 -20.81 11.91 11.25
CA GLY A 241 -19.41 12.29 10.98
C GLY A 241 -18.75 11.31 10.01
N ALA A 242 -18.93 10.02 10.23
CA ALA A 242 -18.43 8.98 9.35
C ALA A 242 -19.00 9.07 7.92
N LEU A 243 -20.30 9.41 7.78
CA LEU A 243 -20.92 9.64 6.48
C LEU A 243 -20.32 10.85 5.77
N GLN A 244 -20.14 11.97 6.48
CA GLN A 244 -19.52 13.18 5.90
C GLN A 244 -18.11 12.94 5.39
N CYS A 245 -17.27 12.21 6.17
CA CYS A 245 -15.94 11.82 5.74
C CYS A 245 -15.97 11.01 4.44
N ARG A 246 -16.85 9.99 4.36
CA ARG A 246 -16.97 9.14 3.16
C ARG A 246 -17.47 9.91 1.93
N LEU A 247 -18.36 10.87 2.11
CA LEU A 247 -18.80 11.74 1.00
C LEU A 247 -17.66 12.60 0.48
N ILE A 248 -16.81 13.16 1.34
CA ILE A 248 -15.62 13.89 0.90
C ILE A 248 -14.68 12.97 0.12
N VAL A 249 -14.49 11.74 0.58
CA VAL A 249 -13.66 10.74 -0.12
C VAL A 249 -14.22 10.42 -1.51
N LEU A 250 -15.53 10.20 -1.64
CA LEU A 250 -16.18 9.93 -2.92
C LEU A 250 -16.08 11.13 -3.88
N ASP A 251 -16.33 12.34 -3.37
CA ASP A 251 -16.18 13.57 -4.16
C ASP A 251 -14.75 13.74 -4.65
N LEU A 252 -13.75 13.44 -3.79
CA LEU A 252 -12.34 13.48 -4.17
C LEU A 252 -12.02 12.48 -5.28
N MET A 253 -12.48 11.24 -5.15
CA MET A 253 -12.28 10.21 -6.18
C MET A 253 -12.90 10.64 -7.51
N GLN A 254 -14.13 11.14 -7.49
CA GLN A 254 -14.80 11.65 -8.68
C GLN A 254 -13.99 12.80 -9.31
N CYS A 255 -13.55 13.77 -8.53
CA CYS A 255 -12.73 14.89 -9.01
C CYS A 255 -11.43 14.39 -9.69
N LEU A 256 -10.77 13.39 -9.12
CA LEU A 256 -9.53 12.84 -9.70
C LEU A 256 -9.81 12.09 -11.01
N GLU A 257 -10.88 11.29 -11.07
CA GLU A 257 -11.28 10.59 -12.28
C GLU A 257 -11.68 11.57 -13.41
N GLU A 258 -12.41 12.65 -13.09
CA GLU A 258 -12.76 13.71 -14.03
C GLU A 258 -11.52 14.41 -14.61
N GLN A 259 -10.41 14.44 -13.85
CA GLN A 259 -9.12 14.94 -14.30
C GLN A 259 -8.25 13.87 -14.99
N GLY A 260 -8.82 12.70 -15.28
CA GLY A 260 -8.17 11.61 -16.00
C GLY A 260 -7.22 10.76 -15.16
N TYR A 261 -7.28 10.87 -13.84
CA TYR A 261 -6.47 10.03 -12.96
C TYR A 261 -7.15 8.69 -12.68
N THR A 262 -6.34 7.64 -12.62
CA THR A 262 -6.75 6.29 -12.23
C THR A 262 -6.04 5.91 -10.93
N MET A 263 -6.77 5.38 -9.97
CA MET A 263 -6.18 4.91 -8.72
C MET A 263 -5.34 3.65 -8.96
N CYS A 264 -4.06 3.71 -8.57
CA CYS A 264 -3.16 2.56 -8.65
C CYS A 264 -3.27 1.70 -7.39
N THR A 265 -3.06 2.31 -6.25
CA THR A 265 -3.04 1.61 -4.95
C THR A 265 -3.17 2.60 -3.79
N ALA A 266 -3.56 2.06 -2.64
CA ALA A 266 -3.47 2.74 -1.35
C ALA A 266 -2.47 2.00 -0.47
N LEU A 267 -1.65 2.71 0.27
CA LEU A 267 -0.68 2.15 1.22
C LEU A 267 -0.86 2.79 2.59
N ASP A 268 -0.82 1.96 3.62
CA ASP A 268 -0.62 2.43 4.98
C ASP A 268 0.90 2.55 5.22
N ILE A 269 1.40 3.77 5.12
CA ILE A 269 2.84 4.07 5.24
C ILE A 269 3.22 4.30 6.70
N ASP A 270 2.31 4.80 7.52
CA ASP A 270 2.55 5.10 8.92
C ASP A 270 2.18 3.91 9.82
N GLY A 271 2.89 2.82 9.72
CA GLY A 271 2.67 1.61 10.54
C GLY A 271 2.98 1.77 12.04
N GLY A 272 3.29 2.96 12.50
CA GLY A 272 3.62 3.25 13.90
C GLY A 272 2.39 3.58 14.74
N VAL A 273 2.43 3.21 16.03
CA VAL A 273 1.56 3.77 17.06
C VAL A 273 1.95 5.24 17.19
N GLY A 274 1.35 6.09 16.36
CA GLY A 274 1.63 7.51 16.33
C GLY A 274 1.49 8.10 17.72
N GLY A 275 2.47 8.91 18.11
CA GLY A 275 2.35 9.76 19.28
C GLY A 275 1.09 10.62 19.15
N THR A 276 0.53 11.02 20.26
CA THR A 276 -0.80 11.60 20.45
C THR A 276 -1.08 12.87 19.65
N GLU A 277 -0.10 13.46 18.98
CA GLU A 277 -0.23 14.75 18.29
C GLU A 277 -0.31 14.67 16.76
N TYR A 278 0.21 13.59 16.15
CA TYR A 278 0.19 13.40 14.69
C TYR A 278 -0.29 11.99 14.35
N LYS A 279 -1.59 11.78 14.54
CA LYS A 279 -2.24 10.66 13.87
C LYS A 279 -2.41 11.05 12.40
N SER A 280 -1.37 10.85 11.60
CA SER A 280 -1.59 10.57 10.20
C SER A 280 -2.51 9.34 10.18
N ASN A 281 -3.59 9.39 9.42
CA ASN A 281 -4.42 8.20 9.23
C ASN A 281 -3.67 7.15 8.39
N GLY A 282 -2.36 7.37 8.15
CA GLY A 282 -1.42 6.46 7.52
C GLY A 282 -1.64 6.23 6.04
N GLU A 283 -2.80 6.57 5.52
CA GLU A 283 -3.16 6.25 4.16
C GLU A 283 -2.60 7.24 3.14
N ALA A 284 -1.81 6.71 2.20
CA ALA A 284 -1.34 7.40 1.01
C ALA A 284 -1.88 6.70 -0.24
N TRP A 285 -2.56 7.43 -1.09
CA TRP A 285 -3.16 6.94 -2.33
C TRP A 285 -2.32 7.37 -3.52
N PHE A 286 -1.92 6.42 -4.34
CA PHE A 286 -1.13 6.65 -5.54
C PHE A 286 -2.01 6.55 -6.78
N TRP A 287 -2.00 7.62 -7.57
CA TRP A 287 -2.79 7.80 -8.78
C TRP A 287 -1.87 8.04 -9.96
N TYR A 288 -2.34 7.71 -11.17
CA TYR A 288 -1.62 8.01 -12.41
C TYR A 288 -2.58 8.41 -13.54
N ARG A 289 -2.05 9.10 -14.54
CA ARG A 289 -2.71 9.39 -15.82
C ARG A 289 -1.71 9.37 -16.97
#